data_18e09f4dd646e8f67c2fbecd1a0650b0
#
_entry.id   18e09f4dd646e8f67c2fbecd1a0650b0
#
_cell.length_a   1.000
_cell.length_b   1.000
_cell.length_c   1.000
_cell.angle_alpha   90.00
_cell.angle_beta   90.00
_cell.angle_gamma   90.00
#
_symmetry.space_group_name_H-M   'P 1'
#
loop_
_entity.id
_entity.type
_entity.pdbx_description
1 polymer ?
#
loop_
_entity_poly.entity_id
_entity_poly.type
_entity_poly.pdbx_seq_one_letter_code
_entity_poly.pdbx_strand_id
1 'polypeptide(L)'
;MDKLNAISVFCKVIETQSFTQAANQQNISVAMASKLVSQLEEHLKTRLLQRTTRKIVPTEAGMLYYQRCQAILLDLSEADSSISNMATSLQGNLLISVPRDFGLLYISPNLPKFIELHPNLHVEIEFEDKRVDLVAEGYDLALRIGYMQDSSLVARKISSAPMHFVASPSYLEARGTPLTPDDLEYHQGLLYKSSLNQVHWQSTKANQIQRYKIQSKVVSNNGMALLEMTKAGLGISNAPDFFVKDALASGELVEILSEYKQKPLDIYVLYPNRRHLPAKVRAFIEFLASLGLCENSQI
;
A
#
# COMPACT_ATOMS: atom_id res chain seq x y z
N MET A 1 8.88 -24.37 -31.37
CA MET A 1 9.42 -23.41 -30.32
C MET A 1 8.68 -23.67 -29.01
N ASP A 2 9.40 -23.95 -27.96
CA ASP A 2 8.82 -23.89 -26.62
C ASP A 2 8.58 -22.42 -26.27
N LYS A 3 7.32 -21.99 -26.34
CA LYS A 3 6.95 -20.59 -26.19
C LYS A 3 7.16 -20.09 -24.75
N LEU A 4 6.91 -20.94 -23.75
CA LEU A 4 7.08 -20.57 -22.35
C LEU A 4 8.56 -20.34 -22.00
N ASN A 5 9.42 -21.25 -22.47
CA ASN A 5 10.85 -21.10 -22.31
C ASN A 5 11.38 -19.85 -23.03
N ALA A 6 10.92 -19.58 -24.25
CA ALA A 6 11.32 -18.36 -24.99
C ALA A 6 10.86 -17.08 -24.28
N ILE A 7 9.67 -17.05 -23.69
CA ILE A 7 9.17 -15.94 -22.87
C ILE A 7 10.01 -15.77 -21.62
N SER A 8 10.32 -16.84 -20.89
CA SER A 8 11.15 -16.80 -19.69
C SER A 8 12.52 -16.19 -19.96
N VAL A 9 13.19 -16.68 -21.04
CA VAL A 9 14.48 -16.15 -21.47
C VAL A 9 14.39 -14.67 -21.88
N PHE A 10 13.36 -14.27 -22.61
CA PHE A 10 13.12 -12.89 -22.99
C PHE A 10 12.97 -11.97 -21.76
N CYS A 11 12.14 -12.35 -20.80
CA CYS A 11 11.97 -11.59 -19.55
C CYS A 11 13.31 -11.44 -18.82
N LYS A 12 14.08 -12.51 -18.74
CA LYS A 12 15.39 -12.49 -18.07
C LYS A 12 16.42 -11.63 -18.78
N VAL A 13 16.36 -11.54 -20.12
CA VAL A 13 17.23 -10.63 -20.90
C VAL A 13 16.88 -9.17 -20.61
N ILE A 14 15.60 -8.83 -20.42
CA ILE A 14 15.21 -7.46 -20.03
C ILE A 14 15.71 -7.12 -18.63
N GLU A 15 15.47 -8.00 -17.66
CA GLU A 15 15.87 -7.80 -16.26
C GLU A 15 17.37 -7.60 -16.10
N THR A 16 18.16 -8.44 -16.77
CA THR A 16 19.62 -8.40 -16.67
C THR A 16 20.30 -7.45 -17.67
N GLN A 17 19.55 -6.96 -18.66
CA GLN A 17 20.06 -6.20 -19.81
C GLN A 17 21.22 -6.89 -20.55
N SER A 18 21.32 -8.24 -20.42
CA SER A 18 22.43 -9.04 -20.90
C SER A 18 22.03 -10.45 -21.32
N PHE A 19 22.26 -10.82 -22.57
CA PHE A 19 22.07 -12.21 -22.99
C PHE A 19 22.98 -13.22 -22.26
N THR A 20 24.17 -12.80 -21.88
CA THR A 20 25.11 -13.66 -21.15
C THR A 20 24.63 -13.94 -19.74
N GLN A 21 24.19 -12.92 -19.01
CA GLN A 21 23.68 -13.09 -17.66
C GLN A 21 22.36 -13.86 -17.66
N ALA A 22 21.45 -13.55 -18.58
CA ALA A 22 20.20 -14.28 -18.74
C ALA A 22 20.43 -15.76 -19.06
N ALA A 23 21.37 -16.06 -19.98
CA ALA A 23 21.72 -17.43 -20.33
C ALA A 23 22.30 -18.23 -19.15
N ASN A 24 23.18 -17.61 -18.37
CA ASN A 24 23.75 -18.22 -17.16
C ASN A 24 22.67 -18.53 -16.12
N GLN A 25 21.74 -17.59 -15.88
CA GLN A 25 20.65 -17.79 -14.93
C GLN A 25 19.63 -18.85 -15.38
N GLN A 26 19.52 -19.07 -16.69
CA GLN A 26 18.62 -20.08 -17.28
C GLN A 26 19.33 -21.41 -17.60
N ASN A 27 20.62 -21.54 -17.24
CA ASN A 27 21.44 -22.72 -17.53
C ASN A 27 21.45 -23.13 -19.02
N ILE A 28 21.50 -22.15 -19.93
CA ILE A 28 21.57 -22.36 -21.38
C ILE A 28 22.76 -21.61 -22.00
N SER A 29 23.10 -21.92 -23.24
CA SER A 29 24.13 -21.16 -23.96
C SER A 29 23.60 -19.78 -24.42
N VAL A 30 24.48 -18.80 -24.53
CA VAL A 30 24.14 -17.45 -25.05
C VAL A 30 23.54 -17.52 -26.45
N ALA A 31 24.06 -18.42 -27.29
CA ALA A 31 23.51 -18.67 -28.63
C ALA A 31 22.07 -19.18 -28.59
N MET A 32 21.76 -20.06 -27.63
CA MET A 32 20.40 -20.58 -27.42
C MET A 32 19.46 -19.48 -26.93
N ALA A 33 19.88 -18.65 -25.96
CA ALA A 33 19.10 -17.52 -25.48
C ALA A 33 18.77 -16.54 -26.62
N SER A 34 19.76 -16.18 -27.44
CA SER A 34 19.54 -15.31 -28.61
C SER A 34 18.60 -15.93 -29.64
N LYS A 35 18.71 -17.25 -29.89
CA LYS A 35 17.84 -17.98 -30.80
C LYS A 35 16.38 -17.99 -30.29
N LEU A 36 16.15 -18.26 -29.02
CA LEU A 36 14.82 -18.30 -28.42
C LEU A 36 14.12 -16.93 -28.50
N VAL A 37 14.84 -15.84 -28.19
CA VAL A 37 14.28 -14.49 -28.31
C VAL A 37 13.98 -14.15 -29.76
N SER A 38 14.87 -14.48 -30.71
CA SER A 38 14.63 -14.24 -32.14
C SER A 38 13.42 -15.02 -32.67
N GLN A 39 13.24 -16.26 -32.25
CA GLN A 39 12.07 -17.06 -32.62
C GLN A 39 10.78 -16.49 -32.02
N LEU A 40 10.86 -15.91 -30.83
CA LEU A 40 9.72 -15.22 -30.17
C LEU A 40 9.32 -13.97 -30.96
N GLU A 41 10.29 -13.14 -31.36
CA GLU A 41 10.07 -11.95 -32.20
C GLU A 41 9.47 -12.32 -33.57
N GLU A 42 9.96 -13.39 -34.18
CA GLU A 42 9.44 -13.91 -35.45
C GLU A 42 7.99 -14.41 -35.30
N HIS A 43 7.71 -15.15 -34.22
CA HIS A 43 6.36 -15.62 -33.91
C HIS A 43 5.35 -14.46 -33.72
N LEU A 44 5.78 -13.41 -33.04
CA LEU A 44 4.98 -12.22 -32.78
C LEU A 44 4.97 -11.23 -33.96
N LYS A 45 5.81 -11.47 -35.00
CA LYS A 45 6.04 -10.56 -36.14
C LYS A 45 6.38 -9.15 -35.71
N THR A 46 7.05 -9.00 -34.57
CA THR A 46 7.36 -7.72 -33.94
C THR A 46 8.70 -7.82 -33.23
N ARG A 47 9.53 -6.81 -33.36
CA ARG A 47 10.77 -6.69 -32.60
C ARG A 47 10.47 -6.27 -31.17
N LEU A 48 10.96 -7.04 -30.22
CA LEU A 48 10.81 -6.76 -28.79
C LEU A 48 12.06 -6.09 -28.22
N LEU A 49 13.24 -6.33 -28.80
CA LEU A 49 14.51 -5.77 -28.34
C LEU A 49 15.19 -4.97 -29.46
N GLN A 50 15.72 -3.82 -29.10
CA GLN A 50 16.70 -3.09 -29.90
C GLN A 50 18.10 -3.54 -29.48
N ARG A 51 18.83 -4.15 -30.41
CA ARG A 51 20.19 -4.65 -30.19
C ARG A 51 21.16 -3.60 -30.75
N THR A 52 21.87 -2.92 -29.88
CA THR A 52 23.04 -2.16 -30.25
C THR A 52 24.28 -2.90 -29.76
N THR A 53 25.44 -2.62 -30.31
CA THR A 53 26.71 -3.25 -29.91
C THR A 53 27.10 -2.99 -28.45
N ARG A 54 26.40 -2.07 -27.76
CA ARG A 54 26.70 -1.65 -26.38
C ARG A 54 25.58 -1.83 -25.38
N LYS A 55 24.32 -1.93 -25.82
CA LYS A 55 23.16 -2.04 -24.90
C LYS A 55 22.02 -2.83 -25.54
N ILE A 56 21.31 -3.56 -24.71
CA ILE A 56 20.02 -4.19 -25.01
C ILE A 56 18.94 -3.31 -24.38
N VAL A 57 18.04 -2.78 -25.23
CA VAL A 57 16.95 -1.93 -24.78
C VAL A 57 15.64 -2.52 -25.31
N PRO A 58 14.62 -2.71 -24.49
CA PRO A 58 13.31 -3.12 -24.98
C PRO A 58 12.69 -2.05 -25.89
N THR A 59 11.96 -2.49 -26.91
CA THR A 59 11.06 -1.61 -27.66
C THR A 59 9.81 -1.30 -26.84
N GLU A 60 8.97 -0.34 -27.25
CA GLU A 60 7.68 -0.10 -26.61
C GLU A 60 6.83 -1.38 -26.59
N ALA A 61 6.74 -2.09 -27.72
CA ALA A 61 6.08 -3.40 -27.80
C ALA A 61 6.75 -4.43 -26.89
N GLY A 62 8.08 -4.41 -26.78
CA GLY A 62 8.85 -5.28 -25.90
C GLY A 62 8.54 -5.05 -24.43
N MET A 63 8.43 -3.79 -23.99
CA MET A 63 8.10 -3.47 -22.62
C MET A 63 6.65 -3.87 -22.28
N LEU A 64 5.71 -3.57 -23.15
CA LEU A 64 4.31 -4.00 -22.98
C LEU A 64 4.19 -5.52 -22.91
N TYR A 65 4.90 -6.24 -23.78
CA TYR A 65 4.90 -7.68 -23.79
C TYR A 65 5.56 -8.27 -22.54
N TYR A 66 6.66 -7.68 -22.09
CA TYR A 66 7.36 -8.06 -20.86
C TYR A 66 6.43 -8.01 -19.64
N GLN A 67 5.75 -6.88 -19.43
CA GLN A 67 4.80 -6.72 -18.31
C GLN A 67 3.70 -7.80 -18.32
N ARG A 68 3.16 -8.12 -19.48
CA ARG A 68 2.14 -9.18 -19.63
C ARG A 68 2.69 -10.56 -19.38
N CYS A 69 3.89 -10.84 -19.89
CA CYS A 69 4.53 -12.14 -19.73
C CYS A 69 5.00 -12.39 -18.30
N GLN A 70 5.48 -11.39 -17.58
CA GLN A 70 5.80 -11.53 -16.15
C GLN A 70 4.59 -12.00 -15.35
N ALA A 71 3.41 -11.42 -15.57
CA ALA A 71 2.19 -11.84 -14.90
C ALA A 71 1.84 -13.32 -15.21
N ILE A 72 1.97 -13.73 -16.47
CA ILE A 72 1.69 -15.13 -16.90
C ILE A 72 2.67 -16.13 -16.29
N LEU A 73 3.97 -15.78 -16.25
CA LEU A 73 5.00 -16.65 -15.66
C LEU A 73 4.81 -16.80 -14.16
N LEU A 74 4.39 -15.74 -13.48
CA LEU A 74 3.99 -15.76 -12.07
C LEU A 74 2.79 -16.66 -11.86
N ASP A 75 1.71 -16.50 -12.64
CA ASP A 75 0.49 -17.32 -12.54
C ASP A 75 0.80 -18.82 -12.77
N LEU A 76 1.72 -19.13 -13.70
CA LEU A 76 2.16 -20.51 -13.95
C LEU A 76 2.94 -21.06 -12.76
N SER A 77 3.91 -20.30 -12.23
CA SER A 77 4.68 -20.69 -11.05
C SER A 77 3.77 -20.93 -9.84
N GLU A 78 2.71 -20.14 -9.70
CA GLU A 78 1.71 -20.31 -8.65
C GLU A 78 0.83 -21.55 -8.86
N ALA A 79 0.45 -21.85 -10.10
CA ALA A 79 -0.27 -23.07 -10.41
C ALA A 79 0.57 -24.32 -10.04
N ASP A 80 1.85 -24.33 -10.41
CA ASP A 80 2.79 -25.38 -10.05
C ASP A 80 2.97 -25.48 -8.54
N SER A 81 3.09 -24.33 -7.86
CA SER A 81 3.22 -24.25 -6.40
C SER A 81 1.95 -24.72 -5.69
N SER A 82 0.77 -24.44 -6.22
CA SER A 82 -0.51 -24.83 -5.61
C SER A 82 -0.71 -26.35 -5.60
N ILE A 83 -0.12 -27.04 -6.58
CA ILE A 83 -0.16 -28.50 -6.68
C ILE A 83 0.93 -29.14 -5.80
N SER A 84 2.12 -28.52 -5.73
CA SER A 84 3.22 -28.98 -4.89
C SER A 84 3.04 -28.62 -3.41
N ASN A 85 2.22 -27.63 -3.08
CA ASN A 85 1.93 -27.15 -1.72
C ASN A 85 0.84 -27.94 -0.97
N MET A 86 0.71 -29.21 -1.21
CA MET A 86 0.23 -30.10 -0.14
C MET A 86 1.25 -30.21 1.01
N ALA A 87 2.41 -29.63 0.89
CA ALA A 87 3.37 -29.38 1.98
C ALA A 87 4.42 -28.35 1.54
N THR A 88 4.63 -27.32 2.34
CA THR A 88 5.86 -26.56 2.52
C THR A 88 5.95 -25.15 1.92
N SER A 89 6.32 -24.27 2.79
CA SER A 89 6.94 -22.92 2.74
C SER A 89 6.71 -22.06 1.49
N LEU A 90 6.03 -20.95 1.71
CA LEU A 90 5.94 -19.86 0.74
C LEU A 90 7.35 -19.38 0.34
N GLN A 91 7.56 -19.10 -0.95
CA GLN A 91 8.86 -18.67 -1.48
C GLN A 91 8.69 -17.60 -2.56
N GLY A 92 9.77 -16.87 -2.84
CA GLY A 92 9.83 -15.81 -3.85
C GLY A 92 9.78 -14.40 -3.24
N ASN A 93 9.58 -13.38 -4.07
CA ASN A 93 9.56 -11.99 -3.65
C ASN A 93 8.12 -11.53 -3.38
N LEU A 94 7.91 -10.83 -2.28
CA LEU A 94 6.65 -10.19 -1.91
C LEU A 94 6.89 -8.68 -1.82
N LEU A 95 6.44 -7.92 -2.84
CA LEU A 95 6.59 -6.48 -2.92
C LEU A 95 5.32 -5.78 -2.44
N ILE A 96 5.44 -4.95 -1.41
CA ILE A 96 4.31 -4.37 -0.68
C ILE A 96 4.46 -2.86 -0.57
N SER A 97 3.38 -2.11 -0.83
CA SER A 97 3.31 -0.68 -0.53
C SER A 97 2.38 -0.42 0.66
N VAL A 98 2.85 0.33 1.66
CA VAL A 98 2.07 0.66 2.87
C VAL A 98 2.10 2.17 3.15
N PRO A 99 1.04 2.73 3.78
CA PRO A 99 1.09 4.11 4.26
C PRO A 99 2.22 4.27 5.28
N ARG A 100 3.00 5.34 5.16
CA ARG A 100 4.25 5.54 5.91
C ARG A 100 4.05 5.39 7.42
N ASP A 101 3.25 6.26 7.99
CA ASP A 101 3.10 6.33 9.45
C ASP A 101 2.42 5.07 10.00
N PHE A 102 1.39 4.57 9.35
CA PHE A 102 0.70 3.33 9.73
C PHE A 102 1.61 2.11 9.59
N GLY A 103 2.38 2.06 8.52
CA GLY A 103 3.36 1.00 8.28
C GLY A 103 4.42 0.95 9.38
N LEU A 104 4.94 2.10 9.81
CA LEU A 104 5.92 2.19 10.90
C LEU A 104 5.32 1.78 12.25
N LEU A 105 4.09 2.20 12.56
CA LEU A 105 3.46 1.95 13.85
C LEU A 105 2.93 0.51 14.00
N TYR A 106 2.40 -0.08 12.93
CA TYR A 106 1.67 -1.35 13.03
C TYR A 106 2.26 -2.49 12.23
N ILE A 107 2.85 -2.22 11.06
CA ILE A 107 3.38 -3.29 10.21
C ILE A 107 4.80 -3.64 10.63
N SER A 108 5.70 -2.66 10.70
CA SER A 108 7.12 -2.88 10.99
C SER A 108 7.36 -3.63 12.31
N PRO A 109 6.69 -3.33 13.44
CA PRO A 109 6.91 -4.06 14.69
C PRO A 109 6.47 -5.52 14.64
N ASN A 110 5.52 -5.86 13.78
CA ASN A 110 4.96 -7.20 13.66
C ASN A 110 5.55 -8.01 12.49
N LEU A 111 6.18 -7.34 11.53
CA LEU A 111 6.75 -7.97 10.33
C LEU A 111 7.76 -9.10 10.64
N PRO A 112 8.61 -9.02 11.69
CA PRO A 112 9.51 -10.11 12.07
C PRO A 112 8.77 -11.45 12.26
N LYS A 113 7.59 -11.46 12.87
CA LYS A 113 6.79 -12.67 13.06
C LYS A 113 6.37 -13.30 11.72
N PHE A 114 6.01 -12.47 10.75
CA PHE A 114 5.66 -12.95 9.41
C PHE A 114 6.87 -13.56 8.68
N ILE A 115 8.03 -12.89 8.78
CA ILE A 115 9.28 -13.36 8.17
C ILE A 115 9.74 -14.68 8.78
N GLU A 116 9.66 -14.83 10.12
CA GLU A 116 9.99 -16.08 10.82
C GLU A 116 9.11 -17.26 10.39
N LEU A 117 7.81 -17.01 10.15
CA LEU A 117 6.89 -18.03 9.64
C LEU A 117 7.14 -18.38 8.17
N HIS A 118 7.77 -17.50 7.41
CA HIS A 118 7.98 -17.66 5.97
C HIS A 118 9.43 -17.37 5.56
N PRO A 119 10.41 -18.18 6.03
CA PRO A 119 11.85 -17.90 5.87
C PRO A 119 12.34 -17.91 4.42
N ASN A 120 11.56 -18.46 3.48
CA ASN A 120 11.91 -18.50 2.06
C ASN A 120 11.26 -17.37 1.25
N LEU A 121 10.50 -16.47 1.91
CA LEU A 121 10.01 -15.25 1.27
C LEU A 121 11.04 -14.13 1.41
N HIS A 122 11.34 -13.46 0.31
CA HIS A 122 11.99 -12.17 0.32
C HIS A 122 10.91 -11.09 0.34
N VAL A 123 10.83 -10.32 1.44
CA VAL A 123 9.82 -9.27 1.60
C VAL A 123 10.47 -7.92 1.33
N GLU A 124 9.93 -7.21 0.34
CA GLU A 124 10.27 -5.84 0.03
C GLU A 124 9.06 -4.96 0.37
N ILE A 125 9.26 -3.97 1.24
CA ILE A 125 8.18 -3.11 1.71
C ILE A 125 8.55 -1.65 1.51
N GLU A 126 7.66 -0.91 0.84
CA GLU A 126 7.80 0.52 0.60
C GLU A 126 6.77 1.31 1.40
N PHE A 127 7.27 2.36 2.08
CA PHE A 127 6.47 3.25 2.92
C PHE A 127 6.10 4.50 2.13
N GLU A 128 4.94 4.47 1.47
CA GLU A 128 4.55 5.52 0.54
C GLU A 128 3.05 5.87 0.66
N ASP A 129 2.75 7.17 0.91
CA ASP A 129 1.37 7.67 1.02
C ASP A 129 0.75 8.03 -0.34
N LYS A 130 1.58 8.16 -1.39
CA LYS A 130 1.09 8.39 -2.73
C LYS A 130 0.45 7.13 -3.31
N ARG A 131 -0.43 7.34 -4.26
CA ARG A 131 -0.96 6.23 -5.06
C ARG A 131 0.13 5.71 -5.97
N VAL A 132 0.32 4.41 -5.92
CA VAL A 132 1.20 3.65 -6.82
C VAL A 132 0.35 2.92 -7.85
N ASP A 133 0.86 2.76 -9.06
CA ASP A 133 0.26 1.85 -10.03
C ASP A 133 0.78 0.43 -9.75
N LEU A 134 -0.02 -0.36 -9.00
CA LEU A 134 0.37 -1.70 -8.57
C LEU A 134 0.80 -2.60 -9.73
N VAL A 135 0.16 -2.45 -10.89
CA VAL A 135 0.44 -3.31 -12.05
C VAL A 135 1.70 -2.84 -12.77
N ALA A 136 1.83 -1.53 -13.02
CA ALA A 136 2.97 -0.98 -13.73
C ALA A 136 4.27 -1.04 -12.92
N GLU A 137 4.18 -0.87 -11.60
CA GLU A 137 5.32 -0.86 -10.68
C GLU A 137 5.61 -2.24 -10.08
N GLY A 138 4.76 -3.25 -10.36
CA GLY A 138 5.01 -4.64 -10.00
C GLY A 138 4.70 -5.00 -8.54
N TYR A 139 3.92 -4.18 -7.84
CA TYR A 139 3.49 -4.51 -6.47
C TYR A 139 2.56 -5.71 -6.44
N ASP A 140 2.77 -6.60 -5.48
CA ASP A 140 1.87 -7.71 -5.21
C ASP A 140 0.60 -7.25 -4.50
N LEU A 141 0.75 -6.30 -3.55
CA LEU A 141 -0.36 -5.67 -2.84
C LEU A 141 0.01 -4.28 -2.32
N ALA A 142 -0.99 -3.46 -2.02
CA ALA A 142 -0.84 -2.24 -1.24
C ALA A 142 -1.85 -2.15 -0.11
N LEU A 143 -1.40 -1.67 1.05
CA LEU A 143 -2.29 -1.20 2.10
C LEU A 143 -2.66 0.25 1.83
N ARG A 144 -3.93 0.61 2.00
CA ARG A 144 -4.38 2.01 1.86
C ARG A 144 -5.46 2.32 2.89
N ILE A 145 -5.46 3.57 3.36
CA ILE A 145 -6.38 4.06 4.40
C ILE A 145 -7.21 5.19 3.82
N GLY A 146 -8.51 5.16 4.09
CA GLY A 146 -9.46 6.19 3.67
C GLY A 146 -10.39 5.74 2.56
N TYR A 147 -10.90 6.71 1.79
CA TYR A 147 -11.89 6.43 0.74
C TYR A 147 -11.23 5.89 -0.52
N MET A 148 -11.75 4.76 -1.00
CA MET A 148 -11.34 4.20 -2.28
C MET A 148 -12.10 4.86 -3.42
N GLN A 149 -11.39 5.12 -4.52
CA GLN A 149 -12.01 5.48 -5.80
C GLN A 149 -12.14 4.23 -6.65
N ASP A 150 -13.04 4.26 -7.61
CA ASP A 150 -13.21 3.17 -8.57
C ASP A 150 -11.88 2.87 -9.28
N SER A 151 -11.51 1.61 -9.27
CA SER A 151 -10.30 1.11 -9.91
C SER A 151 -10.50 -0.33 -10.39
N SER A 152 -9.63 -0.81 -11.28
CA SER A 152 -9.59 -2.21 -11.70
C SER A 152 -8.99 -3.16 -10.66
N LEU A 153 -8.53 -2.63 -9.52
CA LEU A 153 -7.96 -3.40 -8.42
C LEU A 153 -9.05 -4.01 -7.56
N VAL A 154 -8.75 -5.14 -6.94
CA VAL A 154 -9.59 -5.68 -5.86
C VAL A 154 -9.26 -4.91 -4.59
N ALA A 155 -10.29 -4.36 -3.95
CA ALA A 155 -10.18 -3.69 -2.66
C ALA A 155 -10.86 -4.55 -1.59
N ARG A 156 -10.06 -5.11 -0.67
CA ARG A 156 -10.57 -5.86 0.49
C ARG A 156 -10.41 -5.01 1.74
N LYS A 157 -11.53 -4.63 2.35
CA LYS A 157 -11.51 -3.99 3.66
C LYS A 157 -11.03 -5.00 4.72
N ILE A 158 -10.05 -4.60 5.50
CA ILE A 158 -9.48 -5.42 6.59
C ILE A 158 -9.77 -4.85 7.97
N SER A 159 -10.00 -3.52 8.08
CA SER A 159 -10.32 -2.86 9.35
C SER A 159 -10.92 -1.48 9.12
N SER A 160 -11.27 -0.81 10.23
CA SER A 160 -11.69 0.61 10.27
C SER A 160 -11.10 1.27 11.51
N ALA A 161 -10.66 2.50 11.37
CA ALA A 161 -10.14 3.32 12.46
C ALA A 161 -11.14 4.42 12.83
N PRO A 162 -11.62 4.49 14.07
CA PRO A 162 -12.38 5.64 14.56
C PRO A 162 -11.60 6.95 14.39
N MET A 163 -12.31 8.05 14.24
CA MET A 163 -11.74 9.39 14.11
C MET A 163 -12.07 10.20 15.37
N HIS A 164 -11.10 10.95 15.87
CA HIS A 164 -11.22 11.75 17.08
C HIS A 164 -10.85 13.22 16.81
N PHE A 165 -11.64 14.14 17.35
CA PHE A 165 -11.20 15.52 17.51
C PHE A 165 -10.38 15.62 18.79
N VAL A 166 -9.15 16.07 18.69
CA VAL A 166 -8.21 16.11 19.82
C VAL A 166 -7.48 17.44 19.92
N ALA A 167 -7.19 17.82 21.14
CA ALA A 167 -6.34 18.98 21.46
C ALA A 167 -5.54 18.70 22.73
N SER A 168 -4.43 19.44 22.94
CA SER A 168 -3.74 19.37 24.22
C SER A 168 -4.48 20.15 25.31
N PRO A 169 -4.35 19.75 26.59
CA PRO A 169 -4.92 20.51 27.72
C PRO A 169 -4.51 21.97 27.69
N SER A 170 -3.24 22.26 27.43
CA SER A 170 -2.69 23.61 27.37
C SER A 170 -3.35 24.51 26.30
N TYR A 171 -3.68 23.91 25.14
CA TYR A 171 -4.42 24.64 24.11
C TYR A 171 -5.84 24.97 24.57
N LEU A 172 -6.52 24.01 25.20
CA LEU A 172 -7.90 24.19 25.68
C LEU A 172 -7.98 25.19 26.84
N GLU A 173 -7.00 25.21 27.74
CA GLU A 173 -6.89 26.22 28.79
C GLU A 173 -6.71 27.65 28.22
N ALA A 174 -5.92 27.81 27.17
CA ALA A 174 -5.64 29.08 26.55
C ALA A 174 -6.75 29.60 25.62
N ARG A 175 -7.53 28.70 24.99
CA ARG A 175 -8.46 29.04 23.91
C ARG A 175 -9.92 28.63 24.17
N GLY A 176 -10.18 27.96 25.29
CA GLY A 176 -11.47 27.37 25.58
C GLY A 176 -11.68 26.01 24.90
N THR A 177 -12.67 25.28 25.39
CA THR A 177 -13.07 23.98 24.82
C THR A 177 -14.28 24.17 23.92
N PRO A 178 -14.23 23.81 22.63
CA PRO A 178 -15.40 23.87 21.77
C PRO A 178 -16.47 22.87 22.28
N LEU A 179 -17.70 23.34 22.42
CA LEU A 179 -18.83 22.54 22.89
C LEU A 179 -19.66 21.99 21.72
N THR A 180 -19.61 22.66 20.59
CA THR A 180 -20.27 22.25 19.36
C THR A 180 -19.27 22.32 18.19
N PRO A 181 -19.47 21.57 17.11
CA PRO A 181 -18.63 21.67 15.94
C PRO A 181 -18.61 23.04 15.26
N ASP A 182 -19.63 23.86 15.44
CA ASP A 182 -19.67 25.24 14.91
C ASP A 182 -18.63 26.14 15.61
N ASP A 183 -18.30 25.84 16.88
CA ASP A 183 -17.29 26.57 17.63
C ASP A 183 -15.88 26.39 17.01
N LEU A 184 -15.68 25.33 16.18
CA LEU A 184 -14.40 25.07 15.52
C LEU A 184 -13.94 26.22 14.60
N GLU A 185 -14.86 27.06 14.11
CA GLU A 185 -14.51 28.21 13.30
C GLU A 185 -13.67 29.26 14.05
N TYR A 186 -13.74 29.26 15.40
CA TYR A 186 -12.97 30.15 16.28
C TYR A 186 -11.65 29.53 16.74
N HIS A 187 -11.38 28.29 16.36
CA HIS A 187 -10.18 27.54 16.73
C HIS A 187 -9.20 27.37 15.56
N GLN A 188 -7.94 27.07 15.91
CA GLN A 188 -6.91 26.75 14.94
C GLN A 188 -6.93 25.27 14.60
N GLY A 189 -7.05 24.94 13.32
CA GLY A 189 -7.02 23.57 12.83
C GLY A 189 -5.66 23.15 12.33
N LEU A 190 -5.27 21.92 12.66
CA LEU A 190 -4.12 21.23 12.11
C LEU A 190 -4.66 20.18 11.13
N LEU A 191 -4.52 20.42 9.84
CA LEU A 191 -5.27 19.68 8.81
C LEU A 191 -4.39 18.68 8.08
N TYR A 192 -4.91 17.46 7.94
CA TYR A 192 -4.27 16.45 7.12
C TYR A 192 -4.63 16.67 5.64
N LYS A 193 -3.59 16.82 4.82
CA LYS A 193 -3.73 16.94 3.37
C LYS A 193 -3.92 15.56 2.74
N SER A 194 -5.16 15.16 2.51
CA SER A 194 -5.44 13.95 1.72
C SER A 194 -5.26 14.20 0.22
N SER A 195 -5.08 13.13 -0.54
CA SER A 195 -5.06 13.18 -2.02
C SER A 195 -6.35 13.75 -2.65
N LEU A 196 -7.43 13.85 -1.86
CA LEU A 196 -8.73 14.35 -2.29
C LEU A 196 -8.93 15.85 -2.02
N ASN A 197 -7.89 16.59 -1.56
CA ASN A 197 -7.97 18.02 -1.23
C ASN A 197 -9.14 18.39 -0.28
N GLN A 198 -9.59 17.47 0.56
CA GLN A 198 -10.66 17.74 1.52
C GLN A 198 -10.10 18.50 2.71
N VAL A 199 -10.37 19.78 2.76
CA VAL A 199 -9.96 20.72 3.83
C VAL A 199 -11.09 20.91 4.85
N HIS A 200 -12.20 20.18 4.75
CA HIS A 200 -13.35 20.35 5.62
C HIS A 200 -13.48 19.14 6.55
N TRP A 201 -13.64 19.45 7.83
CA TRP A 201 -14.05 18.44 8.78
C TRP A 201 -15.56 18.20 8.69
N GLN A 202 -15.96 16.98 8.97
CA GLN A 202 -17.35 16.59 8.94
C GLN A 202 -17.65 15.63 10.08
N SER A 203 -18.82 15.73 10.65
CA SER A 203 -19.35 14.74 11.57
C SER A 203 -20.77 14.35 11.18
N THR A 204 -21.27 13.31 11.81
CA THR A 204 -22.66 12.86 11.63
C THR A 204 -23.38 13.06 12.94
N LYS A 205 -24.45 13.84 12.92
CA LYS A 205 -25.40 13.96 14.02
C LYS A 205 -26.79 13.63 13.49
N ALA A 206 -27.50 12.72 14.16
CA ALA A 206 -28.83 12.28 13.75
C ALA A 206 -28.93 11.86 12.26
N ASN A 207 -27.94 11.11 11.74
CA ASN A 207 -27.82 10.67 10.35
C ASN A 207 -27.63 11.78 9.30
N GLN A 208 -27.36 13.01 9.71
CA GLN A 208 -27.05 14.11 8.82
C GLN A 208 -25.56 14.43 8.84
N ILE A 209 -24.94 14.51 7.65
CA ILE A 209 -23.54 14.92 7.51
C ILE A 209 -23.49 16.45 7.60
N GLN A 210 -22.77 16.95 8.58
CA GLN A 210 -22.51 18.37 8.75
C GLN A 210 -21.03 18.64 8.43
N ARG A 211 -20.76 19.70 7.68
CA ARG A 211 -19.41 20.15 7.35
C ARG A 211 -19.09 21.41 8.14
N TYR A 212 -17.90 21.44 8.71
CA TYR A 212 -17.46 22.52 9.58
C TYR A 212 -16.32 23.30 8.97
N LYS A 213 -16.38 24.60 9.15
CA LYS A 213 -15.26 25.48 8.84
C LYS A 213 -14.29 25.49 10.01
N ILE A 214 -13.01 25.47 9.71
CA ILE A 214 -11.96 25.65 10.69
C ILE A 214 -10.88 26.51 10.07
N GLN A 215 -10.29 27.38 10.87
CA GLN A 215 -9.16 28.18 10.42
C GLN A 215 -7.91 27.27 10.39
N SER A 216 -7.40 27.03 9.19
CA SER A 216 -6.21 26.21 9.05
C SER A 216 -4.95 26.99 9.39
N LYS A 217 -4.24 26.57 10.41
CA LYS A 217 -2.92 27.10 10.76
C LYS A 217 -1.79 26.29 10.09
N VAL A 218 -1.97 24.99 10.01
CA VAL A 218 -1.01 24.06 9.41
C VAL A 218 -1.75 23.03 8.58
N VAL A 219 -1.19 22.73 7.42
CA VAL A 219 -1.62 21.60 6.55
C VAL A 219 -0.42 20.70 6.31
N SER A 220 -0.53 19.43 6.63
CA SER A 220 0.53 18.44 6.42
C SER A 220 -0.04 17.14 5.87
N ASN A 221 0.75 16.42 5.09
CA ASN A 221 0.47 15.05 4.64
C ASN A 221 1.10 13.99 5.56
N ASN A 222 1.58 14.38 6.73
CA ASN A 222 2.16 13.49 7.72
C ASN A 222 1.37 13.58 9.03
N GLY A 223 0.75 12.45 9.45
CA GLY A 223 -0.10 12.39 10.63
C GLY A 223 0.67 12.53 11.93
N MET A 224 1.87 11.94 12.00
CA MET A 224 2.74 12.04 13.18
C MET A 224 3.21 13.48 13.42
N ALA A 225 3.55 14.21 12.36
CA ALA A 225 3.92 15.62 12.49
C ALA A 225 2.74 16.46 13.04
N LEU A 226 1.51 16.21 12.57
CA LEU A 226 0.32 16.87 13.11
C LEU A 226 0.06 16.51 14.56
N LEU A 227 0.27 15.24 14.94
CA LEU A 227 0.15 14.78 16.31
C LEU A 227 1.07 15.56 17.27
N GLU A 228 2.36 15.67 16.91
CA GLU A 228 3.34 16.40 17.72
C GLU A 228 2.99 17.89 17.85
N MET A 229 2.52 18.51 16.77
CA MET A 229 2.04 19.89 16.80
C MET A 229 0.79 20.06 17.67
N THR A 230 -0.10 19.06 17.71
CA THR A 230 -1.28 19.06 18.56
C THR A 230 -0.90 18.97 20.03
N LYS A 231 0.01 18.07 20.38
CA LYS A 231 0.59 17.93 21.73
C LYS A 231 1.26 19.23 22.19
N ALA A 232 1.96 19.91 21.28
CA ALA A 232 2.60 21.20 21.54
C ALA A 232 1.63 22.39 21.67
N GLY A 233 0.32 22.16 21.61
CA GLY A 233 -0.69 23.20 21.83
C GLY A 233 -0.90 24.15 20.65
N LEU A 234 -0.57 23.75 19.41
CA LEU A 234 -0.75 24.63 18.26
C LEU A 234 -2.21 24.71 17.78
N GLY A 235 -3.04 23.73 18.10
CA GLY A 235 -4.42 23.70 17.62
C GLY A 235 -5.14 22.38 17.88
N ILE A 236 -6.27 22.20 17.21
CA ILE A 236 -7.10 21.02 17.20
C ILE A 236 -6.75 20.17 15.98
N SER A 237 -6.66 18.86 16.16
CA SER A 237 -6.56 17.90 15.07
C SER A 237 -7.79 17.00 15.00
N ASN A 238 -8.08 16.54 13.79
CA ASN A 238 -8.99 15.44 13.53
C ASN A 238 -8.15 14.25 13.05
N ALA A 239 -7.98 13.27 13.90
CA ALA A 239 -7.03 12.19 13.69
C ALA A 239 -7.62 10.81 13.96
N PRO A 240 -7.19 9.77 13.23
CA PRO A 240 -7.61 8.40 13.50
C PRO A 240 -7.02 7.89 14.82
N ASP A 241 -7.76 6.97 15.44
CA ASP A 241 -7.44 6.35 16.73
C ASP A 241 -5.98 5.87 16.80
N PHE A 242 -5.50 5.23 15.77
CA PHE A 242 -4.15 4.66 15.74
C PHE A 242 -3.02 5.69 15.86
N PHE A 243 -3.30 6.99 15.73
CA PHE A 243 -2.33 8.04 16.04
C PHE A 243 -2.47 8.57 17.46
N VAL A 244 -3.67 8.63 18.00
CA VAL A 244 -3.96 9.42 19.19
C VAL A 244 -4.24 8.62 20.46
N LYS A 245 -4.48 7.30 20.35
CA LYS A 245 -4.87 6.45 21.48
C LYS A 245 -3.90 6.51 22.65
N ASP A 246 -2.59 6.48 22.39
CA ASP A 246 -1.58 6.51 23.45
C ASP A 246 -1.50 7.89 24.12
N ALA A 247 -1.62 8.97 23.33
CA ALA A 247 -1.66 10.33 23.83
C ALA A 247 -2.96 10.67 24.60
N LEU A 248 -4.08 10.06 24.21
CA LEU A 248 -5.34 10.12 24.96
C LEU A 248 -5.22 9.35 26.27
N ALA A 249 -4.65 8.14 26.25
CA ALA A 249 -4.45 7.32 27.46
C ALA A 249 -3.49 7.97 28.47
N SER A 250 -2.45 8.67 28.00
CA SER A 250 -1.49 9.39 28.85
C SER A 250 -1.99 10.76 29.34
N GLY A 251 -3.06 11.30 28.74
CA GLY A 251 -3.57 12.64 29.01
C GLY A 251 -2.79 13.78 28.34
N GLU A 252 -1.84 13.47 27.44
CA GLU A 252 -1.16 14.48 26.61
C GLU A 252 -2.13 15.15 25.65
N LEU A 253 -3.17 14.43 25.24
CA LEU A 253 -4.30 14.93 24.46
C LEU A 253 -5.61 14.63 25.15
N VAL A 254 -6.60 15.45 24.88
CA VAL A 254 -7.98 15.27 25.32
C VAL A 254 -8.89 15.19 24.11
N GLU A 255 -9.80 14.22 24.11
CA GLU A 255 -10.85 14.15 23.12
C GLU A 255 -11.90 15.22 23.39
N ILE A 256 -12.26 15.97 22.35
CA ILE A 256 -13.31 16.99 22.37
C ILE A 256 -14.40 16.58 21.40
N LEU A 257 -15.61 17.12 21.59
CA LEU A 257 -16.76 16.85 20.70
C LEU A 257 -17.06 15.35 20.54
N SER A 258 -16.84 14.53 21.56
CA SER A 258 -16.99 13.07 21.54
C SER A 258 -18.41 12.58 21.17
N GLU A 259 -19.43 13.41 21.39
CA GLU A 259 -20.81 13.12 20.98
C GLU A 259 -21.04 13.27 19.46
N TYR A 260 -20.11 13.91 18.76
CA TYR A 260 -20.21 14.16 17.32
C TYR A 260 -19.40 13.13 16.55
N LYS A 261 -19.99 11.97 16.36
CA LYS A 261 -19.35 10.83 15.71
C LYS A 261 -18.93 11.17 14.29
N GLN A 262 -17.75 10.75 13.94
CA GLN A 262 -17.19 10.90 12.61
C GLN A 262 -17.28 9.58 11.86
N LYS A 263 -17.24 9.67 10.52
CA LYS A 263 -17.13 8.46 9.72
C LYS A 263 -15.72 7.88 9.91
N PRO A 264 -15.60 6.62 10.33
CA PRO A 264 -14.30 5.98 10.49
C PRO A 264 -13.55 5.91 9.16
N LEU A 265 -12.23 5.86 9.23
CA LEU A 265 -11.37 5.59 8.09
C LEU A 265 -11.25 4.09 7.89
N ASP A 266 -11.69 3.61 6.74
CA ASP A 266 -11.53 2.22 6.38
C ASP A 266 -10.10 1.92 5.94
N ILE A 267 -9.59 0.74 6.32
CA ILE A 267 -8.28 0.23 5.96
C ILE A 267 -8.49 -0.90 4.96
N TYR A 268 -7.87 -0.76 3.80
CA TYR A 268 -8.01 -1.69 2.67
C TYR A 268 -6.68 -2.30 2.28
N VAL A 269 -6.72 -3.55 1.87
CA VAL A 269 -5.69 -4.16 1.05
C VAL A 269 -6.16 -4.12 -0.40
N LEU A 270 -5.31 -3.57 -1.26
CA LEU A 270 -5.51 -3.48 -2.70
C LEU A 270 -4.56 -4.46 -3.39
N TYR A 271 -5.04 -5.19 -4.35
CA TYR A 271 -4.21 -6.07 -5.18
C TYR A 271 -4.78 -6.18 -6.60
N PRO A 272 -3.96 -6.51 -7.60
CA PRO A 272 -4.41 -6.70 -8.96
C PRO A 272 -5.51 -7.78 -9.03
N ASN A 273 -6.54 -7.53 -9.84
CA ASN A 273 -7.58 -8.53 -10.09
C ASN A 273 -6.98 -9.68 -10.91
N ARG A 274 -6.72 -10.80 -10.26
CA ARG A 274 -6.21 -12.03 -10.86
C ARG A 274 -7.21 -13.15 -10.65
N ARG A 275 -7.23 -14.10 -11.58
CA ARG A 275 -8.11 -15.27 -11.48
C ARG A 275 -7.83 -16.10 -10.20
N HIS A 276 -6.57 -16.09 -9.77
CA HIS A 276 -6.11 -16.74 -8.53
C HIS A 276 -5.26 -15.76 -7.72
N LEU A 277 -5.57 -15.63 -6.44
CA LEU A 277 -4.79 -14.82 -5.51
C LEU A 277 -3.53 -15.59 -5.12
N PRO A 278 -2.32 -15.04 -5.33
CA PRO A 278 -1.05 -15.68 -4.95
C PRO A 278 -1.03 -16.11 -3.49
N ALA A 279 -0.46 -17.30 -3.22
CA ALA A 279 -0.39 -17.82 -1.85
C ALA A 279 0.34 -16.88 -0.90
N LYS A 280 1.44 -16.24 -1.34
CA LYS A 280 2.19 -15.23 -0.58
C LYS A 280 1.36 -14.00 -0.23
N VAL A 281 0.52 -13.53 -1.16
CA VAL A 281 -0.38 -12.38 -0.95
C VAL A 281 -1.49 -12.76 0.03
N ARG A 282 -2.06 -13.94 -0.12
CA ARG A 282 -3.08 -14.47 0.80
C ARG A 282 -2.54 -14.56 2.22
N ALA A 283 -1.37 -15.15 2.41
CA ALA A 283 -0.74 -15.28 3.72
C ALA A 283 -0.46 -13.92 4.36
N PHE A 284 -0.03 -12.93 3.58
CA PHE A 284 0.19 -11.59 4.13
C PHE A 284 -1.14 -10.90 4.50
N ILE A 285 -2.20 -11.09 3.72
CA ILE A 285 -3.54 -10.58 4.07
C ILE A 285 -4.06 -11.23 5.36
N GLU A 286 -3.87 -12.54 5.52
CA GLU A 286 -4.23 -13.28 6.74
C GLU A 286 -3.41 -12.80 7.94
N PHE A 287 -2.11 -12.58 7.75
CA PHE A 287 -1.24 -11.98 8.75
C PHE A 287 -1.75 -10.58 9.18
N LEU A 288 -2.07 -9.70 8.24
CA LEU A 288 -2.63 -8.38 8.56
C LEU A 288 -3.95 -8.48 9.34
N ALA A 289 -4.82 -9.42 8.97
CA ALA A 289 -6.06 -9.66 9.69
C ALA A 289 -5.83 -10.16 11.12
N SER A 290 -4.77 -10.96 11.34
CA SER A 290 -4.41 -11.48 12.67
C SER A 290 -3.84 -10.43 13.61
N LEU A 291 -3.39 -9.27 13.10
CA LEU A 291 -2.83 -8.20 13.92
C LEU A 291 -3.90 -7.44 14.72
N GLY A 292 -5.18 -7.70 14.51
CA GLY A 292 -6.25 -6.98 15.21
C GLY A 292 -6.19 -5.47 14.98
N LEU A 293 -5.81 -5.06 13.77
CA LEU A 293 -5.64 -3.65 13.40
C LEU A 293 -6.95 -2.89 13.69
N CYS A 294 -6.99 -2.15 14.81
CA CYS A 294 -8.15 -1.40 15.27
C CYS A 294 -9.32 -2.28 15.78
N GLU A 295 -9.05 -3.37 16.51
CA GLU A 295 -10.05 -4.00 17.35
C GLU A 295 -10.28 -3.13 18.59
N ASN A 296 -11.27 -2.27 18.50
CA ASN A 296 -12.16 -1.86 19.60
C ASN A 296 -13.29 -1.00 19.03
N SER A 297 -14.15 -1.65 18.28
CA SER A 297 -15.51 -1.13 18.07
C SER A 297 -16.45 -2.29 18.30
N GLN A 298 -16.53 -2.74 19.55
CA GLN A 298 -17.75 -3.36 20.01
C GLN A 298 -18.78 -2.24 20.15
N ILE A 299 -19.74 -2.24 19.21
CA ILE A 299 -21.16 -1.81 19.26
C ILE A 299 -21.44 -0.46 19.91
#